data_28552f6a7d5fc760233a06dae4c012de
#
_entry.id   28552f6a7d5fc760233a06dae4c012de
#
_cell.length_a   1.000
_cell.length_b   1.000
_cell.length_c   1.000
_cell.angle_alpha   90.00
_cell.angle_beta   90.00
_cell.angle_gamma   90.00
#
_symmetry.space_group_name_H-M   'P 1'
#
loop_
_entity.id
_entity.type
_entity.pdbx_description
1 polymer ?
#
loop_
_entity_poly.entity_id
_entity_poly.type
_entity_poly.pdbx_seq_one_letter_code
_entity_poly.pdbx_strand_id
1 'polypeptide(L)'
;MGAVRRWWWLWAQCPGVGPARLAQLQRVALEHGTDLGGLWTWPLDQLRMALRWSDQLICALERHRQRLGPDPRLPLPQRLLLPVDSQWPKGFHALDRPPVMVFWEGNESLFAPLGSGHAVAVVGSRRPSAHGLRAAVKLGEALARAGWPVVSGLAEGIDAAVHQGCLRGGGQPVAVLGTPLERAYPPEHRQLQSDVARAGLLITELAPGGRVQRSSFALRNRLLVALAQTVVVVECPEGSGALLSAKAAKTQGRALWAMPADVLRHSARGSNQLLIDQARPLLDSEQWVEALGAGPLTPLGGVPGLRNAVASHKALHDPALLTLLEDGATLQHLAQGLGRSPAALAQQLVQLELEGVLKAEAGMRWRLA
;
A
#
# COMPACT_ATOMS: atom_id res chain seq x y z
N MET A 1 28.50 -1.39 9.01
CA MET A 1 27.16 -1.67 8.47
C MET A 1 27.13 -2.78 7.41
N GLY A 2 27.98 -2.78 6.39
CA GLY A 2 27.94 -3.77 5.31
C GLY A 2 28.06 -5.24 5.75
N ALA A 3 28.93 -5.54 6.72
CA ALA A 3 29.12 -6.91 7.21
C ALA A 3 27.88 -7.47 7.91
N VAL A 4 27.23 -6.69 8.77
CA VAL A 4 26.01 -7.12 9.50
C VAL A 4 24.87 -7.43 8.52
N ARG A 5 24.63 -6.56 7.52
CA ARG A 5 23.62 -6.78 6.47
C ARG A 5 23.89 -8.05 5.68
N ARG A 6 25.17 -8.32 5.31
CA ARG A 6 25.58 -9.52 4.58
C ARG A 6 25.21 -10.78 5.36
N TRP A 7 25.60 -10.86 6.63
CA TRP A 7 25.35 -12.02 7.47
C TRP A 7 23.86 -12.23 7.76
N TRP A 8 23.10 -11.14 7.95
CA TRP A 8 21.64 -11.23 8.05
C TRP A 8 21.02 -11.86 6.81
N TRP A 9 21.40 -11.37 5.63
CA TRP A 9 20.93 -11.89 4.35
C TRP A 9 21.29 -13.36 4.16
N LEU A 10 22.52 -13.75 4.48
CA LEU A 10 22.98 -15.12 4.38
C LEU A 10 22.18 -16.09 5.24
N TRP A 11 22.00 -15.77 6.51
CA TRP A 11 21.19 -16.58 7.41
C TRP A 11 19.73 -16.67 6.98
N ALA A 12 19.17 -15.61 6.45
CA ALA A 12 17.80 -15.59 5.96
C ALA A 12 17.60 -16.46 4.69
N GLN A 13 18.68 -16.77 3.95
CA GLN A 13 18.65 -17.70 2.82
C GLN A 13 18.81 -19.17 3.24
N CYS A 14 19.11 -19.44 4.51
CA CYS A 14 19.26 -20.81 4.99
C CYS A 14 17.90 -21.54 4.99
N PRO A 15 17.87 -22.81 4.54
CA PRO A 15 16.65 -23.60 4.54
C PRO A 15 15.99 -23.65 5.93
N GLY A 16 14.73 -23.28 6.01
CA GLY A 16 13.94 -23.28 7.24
C GLY A 16 14.26 -22.17 8.24
N VAL A 17 15.17 -21.26 7.94
CA VAL A 17 15.44 -20.09 8.78
C VAL A 17 14.45 -18.98 8.43
N GLY A 18 13.38 -18.88 9.22
CA GLY A 18 12.40 -17.79 9.16
C GLY A 18 12.61 -16.79 10.30
N PRO A 19 11.66 -15.84 10.48
CA PRO A 19 11.77 -14.76 11.46
C PRO A 19 12.17 -15.20 12.85
N ALA A 20 11.46 -16.18 13.43
CA ALA A 20 11.70 -16.66 14.78
C ALA A 20 13.10 -17.26 14.96
N ARG A 21 13.58 -17.99 13.95
CA ARG A 21 14.93 -18.59 14.00
C ARG A 21 16.03 -17.56 13.82
N LEU A 22 15.81 -16.55 12.97
CA LEU A 22 16.77 -15.46 12.81
C LEU A 22 16.89 -14.62 14.09
N ALA A 23 15.76 -14.33 14.75
CA ALA A 23 15.75 -13.68 16.05
C ALA A 23 16.46 -14.53 17.13
N GLN A 24 16.32 -15.87 17.08
CA GLN A 24 17.04 -16.78 17.95
C GLN A 24 18.56 -16.74 17.69
N LEU A 25 18.99 -16.75 16.42
CA LEU A 25 20.39 -16.61 16.03
C LEU A 25 21.01 -15.32 16.58
N GLN A 26 20.29 -14.19 16.47
CA GLN A 26 20.77 -12.92 17.02
C GLN A 26 20.94 -12.98 18.54
N ARG A 27 19.97 -13.57 19.25
CA ARG A 27 20.02 -13.72 20.70
C ARG A 27 21.21 -14.59 21.11
N VAL A 28 21.39 -15.75 20.47
CA VAL A 28 22.52 -16.64 20.72
C VAL A 28 23.86 -15.95 20.44
N ALA A 29 23.93 -15.18 19.33
CA ALA A 29 25.13 -14.41 19.04
C ALA A 29 25.46 -13.42 20.16
N LEU A 30 24.45 -12.69 20.65
CA LEU A 30 24.61 -11.72 21.73
C LEU A 30 25.02 -12.40 23.05
N GLU A 31 24.36 -13.50 23.44
CA GLU A 31 24.63 -14.27 24.66
C GLU A 31 26.07 -14.81 24.71
N HIS A 32 26.64 -15.10 23.53
CA HIS A 32 28.00 -15.64 23.40
C HIS A 32 29.04 -14.59 22.99
N GLY A 33 28.69 -13.29 23.02
CA GLY A 33 29.63 -12.20 22.68
C GLY A 33 30.18 -12.23 21.25
N THR A 34 29.38 -12.76 20.32
CA THR A 34 29.71 -12.85 18.91
C THR A 34 28.65 -12.19 18.03
N ASP A 35 28.79 -12.24 16.70
CA ASP A 35 27.79 -11.79 15.74
C ASP A 35 27.29 -12.94 14.85
N LEU A 36 26.40 -12.63 13.93
CA LEU A 36 25.89 -13.61 12.97
C LEU A 36 26.99 -14.20 12.08
N GLY A 37 28.08 -13.46 11.84
CA GLY A 37 29.25 -13.94 11.11
C GLY A 37 30.04 -14.96 11.91
N GLY A 38 30.26 -14.68 13.18
CA GLY A 38 30.90 -15.63 14.09
C GLY A 38 30.12 -16.93 14.21
N LEU A 39 28.76 -16.85 14.37
CA LEU A 39 27.92 -18.04 14.40
C LEU A 39 28.01 -18.87 13.10
N TRP A 40 28.28 -18.25 11.97
CA TRP A 40 28.40 -18.96 10.69
C TRP A 40 29.57 -19.94 10.69
N THR A 41 30.62 -19.65 11.42
CA THR A 41 31.84 -20.47 11.50
C THR A 41 31.85 -21.47 12.66
N TRP A 42 30.83 -21.42 13.55
CA TRP A 42 30.78 -22.32 14.69
C TRP A 42 30.72 -23.79 14.27
N PRO A 43 31.36 -24.69 15.07
CA PRO A 43 31.17 -26.12 14.92
C PRO A 43 29.70 -26.52 14.99
N LEU A 44 29.33 -27.54 14.23
CA LEU A 44 27.92 -27.96 14.11
C LEU A 44 27.32 -28.38 15.46
N ASP A 45 28.12 -29.06 16.30
CA ASP A 45 27.66 -29.52 17.61
C ASP A 45 27.39 -28.32 18.57
N GLN A 46 28.21 -27.27 18.48
CA GLN A 46 27.98 -26.04 19.23
C GLN A 46 26.67 -25.34 18.79
N LEU A 47 26.43 -25.24 17.47
CA LEU A 47 25.17 -24.71 16.93
C LEU A 47 23.98 -25.56 17.36
N ARG A 48 24.11 -26.91 17.33
CA ARG A 48 23.06 -27.83 17.75
C ARG A 48 22.66 -27.61 19.20
N MET A 49 23.64 -27.50 20.09
CA MET A 49 23.39 -27.25 21.52
C MET A 49 22.75 -25.88 21.77
N ALA A 50 23.25 -24.83 21.13
CA ALA A 50 22.76 -23.47 21.36
C ALA A 50 21.38 -23.21 20.75
N LEU A 51 21.14 -23.72 19.55
CA LEU A 51 19.89 -23.44 18.81
C LEU A 51 18.76 -24.42 19.12
N ARG A 52 19.11 -25.65 19.54
CA ARG A 52 18.13 -26.74 19.84
C ARG A 52 17.14 -26.97 18.68
N TRP A 53 17.61 -26.81 17.45
CA TRP A 53 16.84 -27.11 16.25
C TRP A 53 16.79 -28.61 15.98
N SER A 54 15.79 -29.04 15.23
CA SER A 54 15.70 -30.46 14.84
C SER A 54 16.91 -30.89 14.03
N ASP A 55 17.29 -32.17 14.14
CA ASP A 55 18.42 -32.74 13.39
C ASP A 55 18.28 -32.55 11.90
N GLN A 56 17.05 -32.69 11.37
CA GLN A 56 16.77 -32.44 9.96
C GLN A 56 17.16 -31.01 9.54
N LEU A 57 16.83 -30.02 10.36
CA LEU A 57 17.14 -28.62 10.09
C LEU A 57 18.64 -28.32 10.22
N ILE A 58 19.28 -28.88 11.25
CA ILE A 58 20.73 -28.76 11.46
C ILE A 58 21.50 -29.38 10.28
N CYS A 59 21.11 -30.57 9.83
CA CYS A 59 21.71 -31.20 8.64
C CYS A 59 21.46 -30.38 7.35
N ALA A 60 20.29 -29.76 7.21
CA ALA A 60 20.02 -28.89 6.05
C ALA A 60 20.88 -27.61 6.11
N LEU A 61 21.04 -27.02 7.28
CA LEU A 61 21.92 -25.89 7.52
C LEU A 61 23.37 -26.23 7.18
N GLU A 62 23.87 -27.35 7.66
CA GLU A 62 25.26 -27.79 7.40
C GLU A 62 25.53 -27.98 5.93
N ARG A 63 24.67 -28.68 5.21
CA ARG A 63 24.78 -28.83 3.74
C ARG A 63 24.79 -27.48 3.02
N HIS A 64 23.99 -26.52 3.54
CA HIS A 64 23.94 -25.17 2.97
C HIS A 64 25.25 -24.42 3.23
N ARG A 65 25.80 -24.50 4.45
CA ARG A 65 27.08 -23.88 4.83
C ARG A 65 28.26 -24.49 4.04
N GLN A 66 28.33 -25.82 3.90
CA GLN A 66 29.36 -26.50 3.11
C GLN A 66 29.36 -26.06 1.66
N ARG A 67 28.17 -25.87 1.07
CA ARG A 67 28.04 -25.38 -0.32
C ARG A 67 28.50 -23.94 -0.48
N LEU A 68 28.29 -23.08 0.52
CA LEU A 68 28.63 -21.65 0.47
C LEU A 68 30.03 -21.34 0.98
N GLY A 69 30.61 -22.23 1.78
CA GLY A 69 31.94 -22.04 2.40
C GLY A 69 31.93 -21.14 3.64
N PRO A 70 33.13 -20.93 4.23
CA PRO A 70 33.24 -20.18 5.49
C PRO A 70 33.10 -18.66 5.33
N ASP A 71 33.40 -18.10 4.15
CA ASP A 71 33.22 -16.67 3.82
C ASP A 71 32.36 -16.50 2.56
N PRO A 72 31.07 -16.79 2.65
CA PRO A 72 30.22 -16.75 1.48
C PRO A 72 29.99 -15.32 0.98
N ARG A 73 30.09 -15.13 -0.34
CA ARG A 73 29.89 -13.84 -1.00
C ARG A 73 28.61 -13.88 -1.83
N LEU A 74 27.45 -13.74 -1.18
CA LEU A 74 26.19 -13.56 -1.88
C LEU A 74 25.93 -12.08 -2.16
N PRO A 75 25.51 -11.72 -3.38
CA PRO A 75 25.15 -10.35 -3.68
C PRO A 75 23.95 -9.93 -2.82
N LEU A 76 24.07 -8.78 -2.18
CA LEU A 76 22.97 -8.16 -1.46
C LEU A 76 22.02 -7.51 -2.48
N PRO A 77 20.71 -7.77 -2.42
CA PRO A 77 19.76 -7.01 -3.20
C PRO A 77 19.86 -5.52 -2.87
N GLN A 78 19.90 -4.68 -3.89
CA GLN A 78 20.01 -3.22 -3.70
C GLN A 78 18.84 -2.62 -2.91
N ARG A 79 17.64 -3.13 -3.15
CA ARG A 79 16.38 -2.64 -2.56
C ARG A 79 15.89 -3.59 -1.46
N LEU A 80 16.75 -3.80 -0.49
CA LEU A 80 16.50 -4.63 0.70
C LEU A 80 16.61 -3.76 1.94
N LEU A 81 15.62 -3.81 2.82
CA LEU A 81 15.64 -3.20 4.14
C LEU A 81 15.61 -4.30 5.20
N LEU A 82 16.48 -4.16 6.18
CA LEU A 82 16.70 -5.13 7.26
C LEU A 82 16.41 -4.51 8.63
N PRO A 83 16.07 -5.28 9.66
CA PRO A 83 15.81 -4.77 11.02
C PRO A 83 16.97 -4.00 11.66
N VAL A 84 18.18 -4.14 11.14
CA VAL A 84 19.38 -3.44 11.59
C VAL A 84 19.60 -2.09 10.92
N ASP A 85 18.80 -1.77 9.91
CA ASP A 85 18.88 -0.50 9.19
C ASP A 85 18.15 0.61 9.96
N SER A 86 18.72 1.81 9.98
CA SER A 86 18.15 2.95 10.70
C SER A 86 16.77 3.39 10.19
N GLN A 87 16.46 3.06 8.93
CA GLN A 87 15.18 3.35 8.28
C GLN A 87 14.11 2.29 8.57
N TRP A 88 14.44 1.21 9.31
CA TRP A 88 13.47 0.16 9.62
C TRP A 88 12.27 0.71 10.39
N PRO A 89 11.03 0.51 9.93
CA PRO A 89 9.85 1.02 10.61
C PRO A 89 9.71 0.46 12.03
N LYS A 90 9.61 1.36 13.02
CA LYS A 90 9.46 0.98 14.43
C LYS A 90 8.25 0.07 14.68
N GLY A 91 7.16 0.29 13.94
CA GLY A 91 5.95 -0.51 14.02
C GLY A 91 6.17 -1.98 13.67
N PHE A 92 7.19 -2.31 12.86
CA PHE A 92 7.50 -3.70 12.54
C PHE A 92 8.10 -4.48 13.71
N HIS A 93 8.85 -3.81 14.61
CA HIS A 93 9.39 -4.45 15.81
C HIS A 93 8.31 -4.86 16.82
N ALA A 94 7.21 -4.11 16.85
CA ALA A 94 6.10 -4.35 17.79
C ALA A 94 5.13 -5.48 17.34
N LEU A 95 5.34 -6.06 16.16
CA LEU A 95 4.50 -7.14 15.67
C LEU A 95 4.83 -8.47 16.35
N ASP A 96 3.80 -9.28 16.63
CA ASP A 96 3.98 -10.67 17.14
C ASP A 96 4.85 -11.51 16.19
N ARG A 97 4.75 -11.21 14.89
CA ARG A 97 5.55 -11.84 13.83
C ARG A 97 6.21 -10.74 12.99
N PRO A 98 7.31 -10.16 13.47
CA PRO A 98 8.01 -9.12 12.72
C PRO A 98 8.55 -9.67 11.41
N PRO A 99 8.62 -8.84 10.36
CA PRO A 99 9.28 -9.25 9.13
C PRO A 99 10.79 -9.44 9.38
N VAL A 100 11.39 -10.40 8.69
CA VAL A 100 12.86 -10.62 8.75
C VAL A 100 13.58 -9.60 7.91
N MET A 101 12.94 -9.23 6.82
CA MET A 101 13.41 -8.27 5.82
C MET A 101 12.22 -7.82 5.00
N VAL A 102 12.37 -6.71 4.32
CA VAL A 102 11.42 -6.28 3.30
C VAL A 102 12.18 -5.86 2.05
N PHE A 103 11.59 -6.18 0.91
CA PHE A 103 12.02 -5.69 -0.39
C PHE A 103 11.16 -4.49 -0.75
N TRP A 104 11.74 -3.50 -1.42
CA TRP A 104 11.03 -2.27 -1.74
C TRP A 104 11.38 -1.74 -3.13
N GLU A 105 10.51 -0.91 -3.67
CA GLU A 105 10.73 -0.21 -4.93
C GLU A 105 10.05 1.15 -4.89
N GLY A 106 10.74 2.20 -5.34
CA GLY A 106 10.20 3.56 -5.41
C GLY A 106 10.97 4.55 -4.56
N ASN A 107 10.25 5.46 -3.88
CA ASN A 107 10.82 6.56 -3.12
C ASN A 107 11.24 6.14 -1.70
N GLU A 108 12.54 5.94 -1.50
CA GLU A 108 13.12 5.54 -0.22
C GLU A 108 12.86 6.56 0.91
N SER A 109 12.70 7.84 0.60
CA SER A 109 12.47 8.87 1.62
C SER A 109 11.18 8.66 2.42
N LEU A 110 10.24 7.88 1.88
CA LEU A 110 9.01 7.51 2.57
C LEU A 110 9.22 6.63 3.79
N PHE A 111 10.36 5.95 3.93
CA PHE A 111 10.63 5.18 5.14
C PHE A 111 10.74 6.06 6.39
N ALA A 112 11.11 7.32 6.27
CA ALA A 112 11.18 8.24 7.40
C ALA A 112 9.80 8.48 8.06
N PRO A 113 8.75 8.95 7.35
CA PRO A 113 7.41 9.09 7.93
C PRO A 113 6.78 7.74 8.29
N LEU A 114 6.97 6.68 7.49
CA LEU A 114 6.49 5.34 7.80
C LEU A 114 7.15 4.77 9.06
N GLY A 115 8.43 5.06 9.27
CA GLY A 115 9.17 4.65 10.46
C GLY A 115 8.60 5.22 11.74
N SER A 116 8.00 6.40 11.68
CA SER A 116 7.30 7.05 12.79
C SER A 116 5.80 6.72 12.86
N GLY A 117 5.28 5.92 11.92
CA GLY A 117 3.87 5.60 11.81
C GLY A 117 3.02 6.75 11.26
N HIS A 118 3.62 7.79 10.69
CA HIS A 118 2.92 8.97 10.16
C HIS A 118 2.39 8.69 8.75
N ALA A 119 1.41 7.81 8.65
CA ALA A 119 0.69 7.48 7.43
C ALA A 119 -0.76 7.08 7.77
N VAL A 120 -1.61 7.04 6.77
CA VAL A 120 -3.00 6.58 6.87
C VAL A 120 -3.16 5.30 6.08
N ALA A 121 -3.60 4.23 6.73
CA ALA A 121 -3.94 2.99 6.07
C ALA A 121 -5.41 3.00 5.65
N VAL A 122 -5.69 2.68 4.39
CA VAL A 122 -7.06 2.60 3.87
C VAL A 122 -7.27 1.23 3.25
N VAL A 123 -8.34 0.55 3.67
CA VAL A 123 -8.65 -0.81 3.23
C VAL A 123 -10.14 -0.98 2.97
N GLY A 124 -10.50 -2.03 2.23
CA GLY A 124 -11.90 -2.36 2.02
C GLY A 124 -12.13 -3.58 1.16
N SER A 125 -13.35 -3.66 0.63
CA SER A 125 -13.80 -4.74 -0.24
C SER A 125 -13.05 -4.76 -1.57
N ARG A 126 -12.83 -5.97 -2.08
CA ARG A 126 -12.40 -6.17 -3.48
C ARG A 126 -13.53 -5.95 -4.49
N ARG A 127 -14.78 -6.02 -4.03
CA ARG A 127 -16.00 -5.80 -4.83
C ARG A 127 -16.89 -4.80 -4.11
N PRO A 128 -16.48 -3.54 -4.00
CA PRO A 128 -17.28 -2.51 -3.36
C PRO A 128 -18.39 -2.04 -4.27
N SER A 129 -19.32 -1.26 -3.70
CA SER A 129 -20.28 -0.51 -4.49
C SER A 129 -19.61 0.65 -5.25
N ALA A 130 -20.32 1.20 -6.24
CA ALA A 130 -19.87 2.41 -6.92
C ALA A 130 -19.70 3.59 -5.94
N HIS A 131 -20.52 3.65 -4.89
CA HIS A 131 -20.38 4.64 -3.83
C HIS A 131 -19.08 4.43 -3.03
N GLY A 132 -18.77 3.20 -2.63
CA GLY A 132 -17.51 2.87 -1.93
C GLY A 132 -16.27 3.19 -2.75
N LEU A 133 -16.30 2.94 -4.08
CA LEU A 133 -15.21 3.33 -4.98
C LEU A 133 -15.00 4.85 -4.98
N ARG A 134 -16.07 5.63 -5.15
CA ARG A 134 -15.99 7.11 -5.14
C ARG A 134 -15.49 7.63 -3.79
N ALA A 135 -15.97 7.06 -2.68
CA ALA A 135 -15.54 7.44 -1.35
C ALA A 135 -14.03 7.18 -1.14
N ALA A 136 -13.52 6.02 -1.61
CA ALA A 136 -12.10 5.70 -1.53
C ALA A 136 -11.24 6.66 -2.36
N VAL A 137 -11.66 6.99 -3.59
CA VAL A 137 -10.96 7.96 -4.45
C VAL A 137 -10.90 9.33 -3.77
N LYS A 138 -12.03 9.85 -3.30
CA LYS A 138 -12.10 11.16 -2.61
C LYS A 138 -11.21 11.19 -1.36
N LEU A 139 -11.24 10.14 -0.55
CA LEU A 139 -10.37 10.05 0.62
C LEU A 139 -8.89 10.06 0.23
N GLY A 140 -8.51 9.30 -0.81
CA GLY A 140 -7.14 9.27 -1.33
C GLY A 140 -6.67 10.64 -1.82
N GLU A 141 -7.53 11.37 -2.53
CA GLU A 141 -7.25 12.74 -3.01
C GLU A 141 -7.10 13.73 -1.84
N ALA A 142 -7.99 13.68 -0.85
CA ALA A 142 -7.94 14.55 0.32
C ALA A 142 -6.66 14.32 1.14
N LEU A 143 -6.32 13.05 1.42
CA LEU A 143 -5.09 12.68 2.11
C LEU A 143 -3.84 13.16 1.36
N ALA A 144 -3.82 12.98 0.04
CA ALA A 144 -2.71 13.41 -0.80
C ALA A 144 -2.50 14.93 -0.74
N ARG A 145 -3.59 15.72 -0.88
CA ARG A 145 -3.53 17.18 -0.79
C ARG A 145 -3.04 17.67 0.57
N ALA A 146 -3.38 16.95 1.63
CA ALA A 146 -2.92 17.26 2.97
C ALA A 146 -1.49 16.73 3.29
N GLY A 147 -0.83 16.06 2.34
CA GLY A 147 0.53 15.55 2.50
C GLY A 147 0.63 14.26 3.32
N TRP A 148 -0.42 13.45 3.40
CA TRP A 148 -0.40 12.15 4.08
C TRP A 148 -0.02 11.02 3.14
N PRO A 149 0.99 10.17 3.49
CA PRO A 149 1.22 8.92 2.78
C PRO A 149 0.00 8.00 2.94
N VAL A 150 -0.51 7.49 1.83
CA VAL A 150 -1.66 6.57 1.81
C VAL A 150 -1.18 5.15 1.68
N VAL A 151 -1.32 4.36 2.75
CA VAL A 151 -0.90 2.96 2.78
C VAL A 151 -2.08 2.05 2.44
N SER A 152 -1.93 1.18 1.46
CA SER A 152 -2.93 0.17 1.12
C SER A 152 -2.30 -1.09 0.52
N GLY A 153 -3.12 -2.03 0.09
CA GLY A 153 -2.65 -3.34 -0.35
C GLY A 153 -2.63 -3.59 -1.84
N LEU A 154 -2.97 -2.61 -2.64
CA LEU A 154 -3.06 -2.71 -4.11
C LEU A 154 -4.02 -3.81 -4.61
N ALA A 155 -4.93 -4.30 -3.78
CA ALA A 155 -5.95 -5.25 -4.18
C ALA A 155 -7.01 -4.58 -5.06
N GLU A 156 -7.86 -5.38 -5.71
CA GLU A 156 -9.04 -4.87 -6.42
C GLU A 156 -9.93 -4.03 -5.50
N GLY A 157 -10.73 -3.15 -6.07
CA GLY A 157 -11.74 -2.39 -5.35
C GLY A 157 -11.17 -1.22 -4.55
N ILE A 158 -11.40 -1.18 -3.25
CA ILE A 158 -11.07 -0.04 -2.39
C ILE A 158 -9.58 0.29 -2.38
N ASP A 159 -8.71 -0.73 -2.30
CA ASP A 159 -7.26 -0.53 -2.25
C ASP A 159 -6.76 0.16 -3.53
N ALA A 160 -7.21 -0.30 -4.69
CA ALA A 160 -6.86 0.33 -5.97
C ALA A 160 -7.44 1.73 -6.09
N ALA A 161 -8.71 1.92 -5.70
CA ALA A 161 -9.40 3.21 -5.79
C ALA A 161 -8.71 4.28 -4.92
N VAL A 162 -8.29 3.95 -3.70
CA VAL A 162 -7.61 4.92 -2.84
C VAL A 162 -6.20 5.26 -3.38
N HIS A 163 -5.46 4.30 -3.97
CA HIS A 163 -4.18 4.60 -4.61
C HIS A 163 -4.37 5.49 -5.84
N GLN A 164 -5.39 5.23 -6.66
CA GLN A 164 -5.74 6.11 -7.78
C GLN A 164 -6.08 7.53 -7.32
N GLY A 165 -6.89 7.66 -6.26
CA GLY A 165 -7.20 8.95 -5.65
C GLY A 165 -5.95 9.66 -5.14
N CYS A 166 -5.07 8.95 -4.44
CA CYS A 166 -3.80 9.50 -3.96
C CYS A 166 -2.93 10.01 -5.11
N LEU A 167 -2.80 9.24 -6.20
CA LEU A 167 -2.06 9.65 -7.40
C LEU A 167 -2.68 10.87 -8.06
N ARG A 168 -4.02 10.93 -8.20
CA ARG A 168 -4.74 12.09 -8.75
C ARG A 168 -4.53 13.35 -7.93
N GLY A 169 -4.49 13.22 -6.60
CA GLY A 169 -4.19 14.30 -5.67
C GLY A 169 -2.72 14.73 -5.65
N GLY A 170 -1.85 14.11 -6.46
CA GLY A 170 -0.40 14.39 -6.49
C GLY A 170 0.34 13.87 -5.26
N GLY A 171 -0.22 12.92 -4.53
CA GLY A 171 0.35 12.35 -3.32
C GLY A 171 1.30 11.18 -3.57
N GLN A 172 1.80 10.61 -2.48
CA GLN A 172 2.76 9.51 -2.49
C GLN A 172 2.13 8.25 -1.88
N PRO A 173 1.55 7.37 -2.73
CA PRO A 173 0.95 6.12 -2.29
C PRO A 173 2.01 5.11 -1.83
N VAL A 174 1.66 4.29 -0.84
CA VAL A 174 2.49 3.20 -0.35
C VAL A 174 1.72 1.89 -0.46
N ALA A 175 2.17 1.00 -1.33
CA ALA A 175 1.56 -0.31 -1.48
C ALA A 175 2.37 -1.38 -0.75
N VAL A 176 1.73 -2.05 0.21
CA VAL A 176 2.30 -3.25 0.83
C VAL A 176 1.76 -4.45 0.06
N LEU A 177 2.62 -5.26 -0.55
CA LEU A 177 2.22 -6.32 -1.47
C LEU A 177 2.19 -7.70 -0.80
N GLY A 178 1.27 -8.55 -1.23
CA GLY A 178 1.25 -9.98 -0.90
C GLY A 178 1.97 -10.86 -1.94
N THR A 179 2.68 -10.22 -2.88
CA THR A 179 3.46 -10.83 -3.98
C THR A 179 4.87 -10.28 -3.98
N PRO A 180 5.86 -10.93 -4.62
CA PRO A 180 7.13 -10.30 -4.95
C PRO A 180 6.93 -9.06 -5.83
N LEU A 181 7.90 -8.12 -5.81
CA LEU A 181 7.80 -6.82 -6.52
C LEU A 181 7.56 -6.97 -8.02
N GLU A 182 8.19 -7.97 -8.65
CA GLU A 182 8.09 -8.22 -10.10
C GLU A 182 6.73 -8.79 -10.54
N ARG A 183 5.87 -9.17 -9.57
CA ARG A 183 4.59 -9.82 -9.85
C ARG A 183 3.41 -8.94 -9.43
N ALA A 184 2.77 -8.31 -10.40
CA ALA A 184 1.51 -7.61 -10.16
C ALA A 184 0.36 -8.59 -9.86
N TYR A 185 -0.46 -8.26 -8.86
CA TYR A 185 -1.67 -9.00 -8.53
C TYR A 185 -2.78 -8.06 -8.04
N PRO A 186 -3.95 -8.05 -8.70
CA PRO A 186 -4.24 -8.84 -9.91
C PRO A 186 -3.39 -8.36 -11.10
N PRO A 187 -3.24 -9.16 -12.19
CA PRO A 187 -2.41 -8.80 -13.34
C PRO A 187 -2.81 -7.47 -14.01
N GLU A 188 -4.09 -7.12 -13.95
CA GLU A 188 -4.66 -5.88 -14.48
C GLU A 188 -4.11 -4.63 -13.77
N HIS A 189 -3.65 -4.78 -12.53
CA HIS A 189 -3.06 -3.68 -11.75
C HIS A 189 -1.58 -3.43 -12.07
N ARG A 190 -1.01 -4.06 -13.10
CA ARG A 190 0.41 -3.85 -13.47
C ARG A 190 0.75 -2.37 -13.69
N GLN A 191 -0.12 -1.64 -14.40
CA GLN A 191 0.09 -0.22 -14.62
C GLN A 191 -0.02 0.57 -13.32
N LEU A 192 -1.04 0.33 -12.51
CA LEU A 192 -1.22 0.98 -11.21
C LEU A 192 -0.03 0.68 -10.27
N GLN A 193 0.47 -0.56 -10.24
CA GLN A 193 1.66 -0.91 -9.46
C GLN A 193 2.88 -0.10 -9.90
N SER A 194 3.09 0.05 -11.21
CA SER A 194 4.18 0.86 -11.77
C SER A 194 4.02 2.35 -11.41
N ASP A 195 2.81 2.88 -11.45
CA ASP A 195 2.54 4.27 -11.10
C ASP A 195 2.76 4.54 -9.61
N VAL A 196 2.36 3.59 -8.75
CA VAL A 196 2.65 3.63 -7.30
C VAL A 196 4.16 3.56 -7.05
N ALA A 197 4.90 2.69 -7.75
CA ALA A 197 6.36 2.62 -7.62
C ALA A 197 7.04 3.93 -8.02
N ARG A 198 6.54 4.59 -9.06
CA ARG A 198 7.10 5.85 -9.58
C ARG A 198 6.83 7.05 -8.66
N ALA A 199 5.62 7.16 -8.12
CA ALA A 199 5.21 8.31 -7.32
C ALA A 199 5.40 8.10 -5.81
N GLY A 200 5.49 6.85 -5.36
CA GLY A 200 5.46 6.45 -3.97
C GLY A 200 6.38 5.26 -3.69
N LEU A 201 5.86 4.24 -3.00
CA LEU A 201 6.67 3.12 -2.53
C LEU A 201 5.90 1.79 -2.58
N LEU A 202 6.55 0.75 -3.09
CA LEU A 202 6.12 -0.64 -2.95
C LEU A 202 6.94 -1.33 -1.86
N ILE A 203 6.30 -2.15 -1.02
CA ILE A 203 6.94 -2.92 0.05
C ILE A 203 6.40 -4.36 0.02
N THR A 204 7.28 -5.35 0.17
CA THR A 204 6.90 -6.76 0.32
C THR A 204 7.89 -7.53 1.19
N GLU A 205 7.41 -8.57 1.89
CA GLU A 205 8.27 -9.55 2.57
C GLU A 205 8.74 -10.68 1.65
N LEU A 206 8.15 -10.82 0.47
CA LEU A 206 8.46 -11.92 -0.44
C LEU A 206 9.67 -11.56 -1.29
N ALA A 207 10.69 -12.42 -1.22
CA ALA A 207 11.87 -12.31 -2.05
C ALA A 207 11.52 -12.45 -3.55
N PRO A 208 12.35 -11.92 -4.45
CA PRO A 208 12.20 -12.16 -5.88
C PRO A 208 12.06 -13.65 -6.20
N GLY A 209 11.11 -14.00 -7.06
CA GLY A 209 10.75 -15.40 -7.36
C GLY A 209 10.03 -16.15 -6.25
N GLY A 210 9.75 -15.51 -5.12
CA GLY A 210 9.10 -16.12 -3.96
C GLY A 210 7.71 -16.69 -4.26
N ARG A 211 7.36 -17.80 -3.59
CA ARG A 211 6.07 -18.48 -3.78
C ARG A 211 4.94 -17.67 -3.17
N VAL A 212 3.97 -17.30 -3.97
CA VAL A 212 2.73 -16.62 -3.54
C VAL A 212 1.72 -17.65 -3.05
N GLN A 213 1.14 -17.41 -1.86
CA GLN A 213 0.08 -18.21 -1.26
C GLN A 213 -1.10 -17.30 -0.89
N ARG A 214 -2.30 -17.87 -0.73
CA ARG A 214 -3.46 -17.10 -0.25
C ARG A 214 -3.19 -16.44 1.11
N SER A 215 -2.48 -17.13 1.99
CA SER A 215 -2.05 -16.60 3.29
C SER A 215 -1.12 -15.40 3.20
N SER A 216 -0.34 -15.24 2.12
CA SER A 216 0.57 -14.09 1.94
C SER A 216 -0.19 -12.77 1.95
N PHE A 217 -1.39 -12.74 1.36
CA PHE A 217 -2.23 -11.53 1.34
C PHE A 217 -2.80 -11.18 2.73
N ALA A 218 -3.19 -12.17 3.51
CA ALA A 218 -3.68 -11.97 4.88
C ALA A 218 -2.55 -11.57 5.83
N LEU A 219 -1.41 -12.24 5.75
CA LEU A 219 -0.22 -11.97 6.58
C LEU A 219 0.35 -10.58 6.32
N ARG A 220 0.33 -10.10 5.08
CA ARG A 220 0.78 -8.77 4.70
C ARG A 220 0.03 -7.65 5.45
N ASN A 221 -1.25 -7.83 5.74
CA ASN A 221 -2.08 -6.77 6.33
C ASN A 221 -1.54 -6.26 7.68
N ARG A 222 -0.83 -7.10 8.44
CA ARG A 222 -0.19 -6.65 9.68
C ARG A 222 0.89 -5.59 9.45
N LEU A 223 1.60 -5.67 8.32
CA LEU A 223 2.62 -4.69 7.96
C LEU A 223 2.00 -3.36 7.53
N LEU A 224 0.93 -3.44 6.72
CA LEU A 224 0.18 -2.28 6.27
C LEU A 224 -0.29 -1.44 7.48
N VAL A 225 -0.87 -2.10 8.49
CA VAL A 225 -1.33 -1.47 9.72
C VAL A 225 -0.16 -0.93 10.55
N ALA A 226 0.96 -1.64 10.62
CA ALA A 226 2.13 -1.24 11.40
C ALA A 226 2.81 0.04 10.88
N LEU A 227 2.64 0.36 9.59
CA LEU A 227 3.16 1.56 8.95
C LEU A 227 2.31 2.81 9.18
N ALA A 228 1.08 2.67 9.72
CA ALA A 228 0.12 3.74 9.83
C ALA A 228 -0.22 4.07 11.29
N GLN A 229 -0.59 5.33 11.55
CA GLN A 229 -1.15 5.75 12.83
C GLN A 229 -2.63 5.43 12.96
N THR A 230 -3.32 5.39 11.82
CA THR A 230 -4.76 5.17 11.78
C THR A 230 -5.14 4.30 10.58
N VAL A 231 -6.22 3.55 10.74
CA VAL A 231 -6.77 2.65 9.71
C VAL A 231 -8.20 3.06 9.40
N VAL A 232 -8.52 3.22 8.14
CA VAL A 232 -9.86 3.52 7.64
C VAL A 232 -10.38 2.31 6.85
N VAL A 233 -11.54 1.80 7.22
CA VAL A 233 -12.29 0.81 6.45
C VAL A 233 -13.40 1.52 5.71
N VAL A 234 -13.32 1.58 4.38
CA VAL A 234 -14.29 2.32 3.56
C VAL A 234 -15.59 1.52 3.41
N GLU A 235 -15.52 0.33 2.87
CA GLU A 235 -16.67 -0.56 2.68
C GLU A 235 -16.18 -2.01 2.67
N CYS A 236 -16.79 -2.88 3.46
CA CYS A 236 -16.54 -4.31 3.35
C CYS A 236 -17.71 -5.16 3.82
N PRO A 237 -17.96 -6.34 3.20
CA PRO A 237 -18.93 -7.30 3.70
C PRO A 237 -18.40 -8.05 4.92
N GLU A 238 -19.27 -8.78 5.59
CA GLU A 238 -18.89 -9.78 6.59
C GLU A 238 -17.92 -10.81 5.98
N GLY A 239 -16.93 -11.25 6.79
CA GLY A 239 -15.90 -12.20 6.33
C GLY A 239 -14.85 -11.63 5.37
N SER A 240 -14.86 -10.32 5.13
CA SER A 240 -13.87 -9.66 4.29
C SER A 240 -12.47 -9.71 4.89
N GLY A 241 -11.45 -9.84 4.00
CA GLY A 241 -10.04 -9.69 4.39
C GLY A 241 -9.70 -8.32 5.00
N ALA A 242 -10.49 -7.28 4.73
CA ALA A 242 -10.33 -5.96 5.35
C ALA A 242 -10.58 -5.98 6.87
N LEU A 243 -11.45 -6.90 7.35
CA LEU A 243 -11.68 -7.10 8.78
C LEU A 243 -10.43 -7.65 9.51
N LEU A 244 -9.53 -8.34 8.81
CA LEU A 244 -8.23 -8.73 9.37
C LEU A 244 -7.35 -7.50 9.64
N SER A 245 -7.41 -6.49 8.77
CA SER A 245 -6.71 -5.22 9.00
C SER A 245 -7.33 -4.44 10.16
N ALA A 246 -8.66 -4.43 10.29
CA ALA A 246 -9.34 -3.83 11.44
C ALA A 246 -8.96 -4.54 12.76
N LYS A 247 -8.92 -5.88 12.76
CA LYS A 247 -8.44 -6.65 13.91
C LYS A 247 -6.97 -6.33 14.24
N ALA A 248 -6.11 -6.27 13.23
CA ALA A 248 -4.71 -5.89 13.41
C ALA A 248 -4.58 -4.47 13.97
N ALA A 249 -5.41 -3.51 13.52
CA ALA A 249 -5.44 -2.15 14.07
C ALA A 249 -5.73 -2.15 15.57
N LYS A 250 -6.75 -2.88 16.00
CA LYS A 250 -7.09 -3.03 17.44
C LYS A 250 -5.92 -3.65 18.22
N THR A 251 -5.33 -4.75 17.73
CA THR A 251 -4.20 -5.44 18.39
C THR A 251 -2.97 -4.54 18.47
N GLN A 252 -2.71 -3.70 17.48
CA GLN A 252 -1.56 -2.79 17.41
C GLN A 252 -1.84 -1.41 18.03
N GLY A 253 -3.02 -1.21 18.68
CA GLY A 253 -3.40 0.06 19.30
C GLY A 253 -3.54 1.22 18.33
N ARG A 254 -3.90 0.94 17.06
CA ARG A 254 -4.11 1.98 16.04
C ARG A 254 -5.55 2.47 16.06
N ALA A 255 -5.74 3.77 15.86
CA ALA A 255 -7.08 4.34 15.71
C ALA A 255 -7.78 3.68 14.49
N LEU A 256 -9.02 3.25 14.70
CA LEU A 256 -9.83 2.58 13.68
C LEU A 256 -11.04 3.41 13.33
N TRP A 257 -11.23 3.67 12.04
CA TRP A 257 -12.35 4.40 11.48
C TRP A 257 -13.08 3.53 10.46
N ALA A 258 -14.38 3.69 10.36
CA ALA A 258 -15.18 3.04 9.33
C ALA A 258 -16.16 4.05 8.72
N MET A 259 -16.34 3.98 7.41
CA MET A 259 -17.36 4.78 6.73
C MET A 259 -18.72 4.09 6.88
N PRO A 260 -19.74 4.79 7.42
CA PRO A 260 -21.09 4.29 7.47
C PRO A 260 -21.65 4.10 6.06
N ALA A 261 -22.51 3.11 5.90
CA ALA A 261 -23.21 2.89 4.65
C ALA A 261 -24.65 2.44 4.92
N ASP A 262 -25.47 2.40 3.86
CA ASP A 262 -26.83 1.92 3.90
C ASP A 262 -26.92 0.55 4.60
N VAL A 263 -27.83 0.44 5.57
CA VAL A 263 -28.03 -0.77 6.38
C VAL A 263 -28.49 -1.97 5.57
N LEU A 264 -29.16 -1.74 4.44
CA LEU A 264 -29.60 -2.80 3.54
C LEU A 264 -28.47 -3.27 2.58
N ARG A 265 -27.35 -2.56 2.53
CA ARG A 265 -26.25 -2.86 1.63
C ARG A 265 -25.39 -4.00 2.17
N HIS A 266 -25.51 -5.17 1.55
CA HIS A 266 -24.75 -6.36 1.93
C HIS A 266 -23.23 -6.15 1.89
N SER A 267 -22.71 -5.40 0.89
CA SER A 267 -21.28 -5.12 0.75
C SER A 267 -20.70 -4.23 1.86
N ALA A 268 -21.54 -3.63 2.72
CA ALA A 268 -21.11 -2.77 3.82
C ALA A 268 -21.41 -3.34 5.22
N ARG A 269 -21.98 -4.53 5.31
CA ARG A 269 -22.33 -5.12 6.62
C ARG A 269 -21.15 -5.23 7.56
N GLY A 270 -19.96 -5.62 7.05
CA GLY A 270 -18.75 -5.71 7.86
C GLY A 270 -18.24 -4.35 8.32
N SER A 271 -18.23 -3.32 7.46
CA SER A 271 -17.85 -1.96 7.87
C SER A 271 -18.86 -1.35 8.85
N ASN A 272 -20.17 -1.56 8.67
CA ASN A 272 -21.18 -1.13 9.64
C ASN A 272 -21.03 -1.87 10.98
N GLN A 273 -20.70 -3.17 10.98
CA GLN A 273 -20.44 -3.92 12.21
C GLN A 273 -19.25 -3.34 12.99
N LEU A 274 -18.20 -2.85 12.30
CA LEU A 274 -17.07 -2.21 12.97
C LEU A 274 -17.48 -0.96 13.75
N LEU A 275 -18.52 -0.22 13.31
CA LEU A 275 -19.04 0.93 14.05
C LEU A 275 -19.67 0.50 15.38
N ILE A 276 -20.40 -0.62 15.39
CA ILE A 276 -20.94 -1.23 16.62
C ILE A 276 -19.77 -1.68 17.53
N ASP A 277 -18.71 -2.21 16.93
CA ASP A 277 -17.51 -2.68 17.61
C ASP A 277 -16.52 -1.54 17.96
N GLN A 278 -17.02 -0.31 18.09
CA GLN A 278 -16.30 0.89 18.53
C GLN A 278 -15.29 1.47 17.54
N ALA A 279 -15.36 1.16 16.25
CA ALA A 279 -14.68 1.97 15.24
C ALA A 279 -15.33 3.36 15.19
N ARG A 280 -14.52 4.40 15.01
CA ARG A 280 -15.05 5.77 14.89
C ARG A 280 -15.72 5.96 13.54
N PRO A 281 -16.87 6.62 13.44
CA PRO A 281 -17.51 6.89 12.15
C PRO A 281 -16.75 7.97 11.39
N LEU A 282 -16.42 7.70 10.10
CA LEU A 282 -15.89 8.69 9.18
C LEU A 282 -17.02 9.12 8.25
N LEU A 283 -17.58 10.30 8.51
CA LEU A 283 -18.77 10.82 7.81
C LEU A 283 -18.40 11.68 6.61
N ASP A 284 -17.33 12.46 6.73
CA ASP A 284 -16.84 13.35 5.69
C ASP A 284 -15.33 13.26 5.59
N SER A 285 -14.83 12.95 4.39
CA SER A 285 -13.37 12.74 4.17
C SER A 285 -12.57 14.03 4.29
N GLU A 286 -13.11 15.17 3.80
CA GLU A 286 -12.39 16.45 3.82
C GLU A 286 -12.27 16.98 5.25
N GLN A 287 -13.40 17.02 5.98
CA GLN A 287 -13.42 17.45 7.38
C GLN A 287 -12.55 16.55 8.27
N TRP A 288 -12.59 15.24 8.01
CA TRP A 288 -11.77 14.30 8.76
C TRP A 288 -10.28 14.51 8.51
N VAL A 289 -9.86 14.73 7.26
CA VAL A 289 -8.47 15.01 6.90
C VAL A 289 -8.02 16.36 7.44
N GLU A 290 -8.90 17.37 7.42
CA GLU A 290 -8.62 18.66 8.04
C GLU A 290 -8.39 18.52 9.56
N ALA A 291 -9.23 17.75 10.25
CA ALA A 291 -9.07 17.46 11.67
C ALA A 291 -7.80 16.61 11.98
N LEU A 292 -7.34 15.78 11.01
CA LEU A 292 -6.09 15.04 11.12
C LEU A 292 -4.87 15.97 11.03
N GLY A 293 -5.03 17.14 10.38
CA GLY A 293 -4.00 18.15 10.18
C GLY A 293 -3.07 17.85 9.00
N ALA A 294 -2.03 18.68 8.87
CA ALA A 294 -1.04 18.54 7.81
C ALA A 294 -0.24 17.25 7.96
N GLY A 295 -0.06 16.52 6.87
CA GLY A 295 0.73 15.32 6.80
C GLY A 295 2.23 15.59 6.80
N PRO A 296 3.04 14.54 6.97
CA PRO A 296 4.51 14.64 7.06
C PRO A 296 5.20 14.96 5.73
N LEU A 297 4.47 14.86 4.62
CA LEU A 297 5.01 15.12 3.29
C LEU A 297 4.59 16.53 2.86
N THR A 298 5.54 17.33 2.42
CA THR A 298 5.19 18.54 1.67
C THR A 298 4.46 18.09 0.41
N PRO A 299 3.23 18.60 0.13
CA PRO A 299 2.59 18.31 -1.14
C PRO A 299 3.61 18.56 -2.26
N LEU A 300 3.83 17.55 -3.10
CA LEU A 300 4.71 17.72 -4.26
C LEU A 300 4.10 18.84 -5.09
N GLY A 301 4.56 20.06 -4.85
CA GLY A 301 4.22 21.23 -5.65
C GLY A 301 4.52 20.86 -7.08
N GLY A 302 3.47 20.55 -7.83
CA GLY A 302 3.41 20.01 -9.17
C GLY A 302 4.75 19.67 -9.79
N VAL A 303 5.17 18.42 -9.72
CA VAL A 303 6.13 17.90 -10.70
C VAL A 303 5.40 17.99 -12.05
N PRO A 304 5.83 18.87 -12.97
CA PRO A 304 5.09 19.13 -14.22
C PRO A 304 4.81 17.86 -15.05
N GLY A 305 5.56 16.79 -14.82
CA GLY A 305 5.39 15.51 -15.51
C GLY A 305 4.29 14.59 -14.98
N LEU A 306 3.88 14.68 -13.68
CA LEU A 306 2.84 13.80 -13.13
C LEU A 306 1.42 14.36 -13.33
N ARG A 307 1.26 15.67 -13.38
CA ARG A 307 0.01 16.28 -13.86
C ARG A 307 -0.31 15.86 -15.31
N ASN A 308 0.70 15.67 -16.14
CA ASN A 308 0.51 15.30 -17.56
C ASN A 308 0.26 13.79 -17.76
N ALA A 309 0.61 12.90 -16.84
CA ALA A 309 0.30 11.47 -16.97
C ALA A 309 -1.17 11.15 -16.62
N VAL A 310 -1.82 11.99 -15.79
CA VAL A 310 -3.26 11.89 -15.47
C VAL A 310 -4.08 12.83 -16.36
N ALA A 311 -3.47 13.87 -16.92
CA ALA A 311 -4.07 14.85 -17.81
C ALA A 311 -3.82 14.53 -19.31
N SER A 312 -3.63 13.28 -19.66
CA SER A 312 -3.70 12.86 -21.07
C SER A 312 -5.15 12.75 -21.58
N HIS A 313 -5.97 13.71 -21.18
CA HIS A 313 -7.22 13.94 -21.88
C HIS A 313 -7.08 15.13 -22.82
N LYS A 314 -6.62 14.80 -24.03
CA LYS A 314 -6.58 15.68 -25.20
C LYS A 314 -7.95 16.31 -25.57
N ALA A 315 -8.99 16.11 -24.73
CA ALA A 315 -10.38 16.50 -25.02
C ALA A 315 -10.79 17.87 -24.46
N LEU A 316 -10.05 18.46 -23.52
CA LEU A 316 -10.37 19.78 -22.95
C LEU A 316 -9.43 20.91 -23.40
N HIS A 317 -8.73 20.74 -24.51
CA HIS A 317 -7.96 21.82 -25.15
C HIS A 317 -8.76 22.63 -26.16
N ASP A 318 -10.10 22.52 -26.13
CA ASP A 318 -10.96 23.39 -26.93
C ASP A 318 -11.46 24.54 -26.05
N PRO A 319 -10.83 25.74 -26.11
CA PRO A 319 -11.22 26.88 -25.28
C PRO A 319 -12.69 27.29 -25.50
N ALA A 320 -13.22 27.04 -26.70
CA ALA A 320 -14.61 27.32 -27.06
C ALA A 320 -15.57 26.38 -26.27
N LEU A 321 -15.20 25.11 -26.14
CA LEU A 321 -15.97 24.15 -25.35
C LEU A 321 -15.99 24.53 -23.84
N LEU A 322 -14.84 24.94 -23.30
CA LEU A 322 -14.73 25.36 -21.90
C LEU A 322 -15.60 26.58 -21.61
N THR A 323 -15.53 27.61 -22.43
CA THR A 323 -16.33 28.83 -22.27
C THR A 323 -17.85 28.54 -22.30
N LEU A 324 -18.28 27.64 -23.18
CA LEU A 324 -19.69 27.27 -23.29
C LEU A 324 -20.18 26.39 -22.11
N LEU A 325 -19.27 25.72 -21.40
CA LEU A 325 -19.58 24.86 -20.26
C LEU A 325 -19.55 25.58 -18.91
N GLU A 326 -18.94 26.79 -18.82
CA GLU A 326 -18.87 27.57 -17.56
C GLU A 326 -20.26 27.89 -17.01
N ASP A 327 -21.20 28.30 -17.86
CA ASP A 327 -22.57 28.65 -17.49
C ASP A 327 -23.55 27.46 -17.60
N GLY A 328 -23.04 26.29 -18.00
CA GLY A 328 -23.84 25.10 -18.30
C GLY A 328 -24.60 25.21 -19.61
N ALA A 329 -24.40 24.26 -20.51
CA ALA A 329 -24.96 24.26 -21.84
C ALA A 329 -25.65 22.95 -22.23
N THR A 330 -26.68 23.04 -23.07
CA THR A 330 -27.35 21.88 -23.65
C THR A 330 -26.54 21.32 -24.81
N LEU A 331 -26.75 20.02 -25.14
CA LEU A 331 -26.09 19.38 -26.28
C LEU A 331 -26.29 20.19 -27.60
N GLN A 332 -27.48 20.73 -27.83
CA GLN A 332 -27.76 21.53 -29.01
C GLN A 332 -26.99 22.84 -29.05
N HIS A 333 -26.90 23.52 -27.90
CA HIS A 333 -26.15 24.77 -27.76
C HIS A 333 -24.64 24.55 -28.00
N LEU A 334 -24.11 23.49 -27.43
CA LEU A 334 -22.70 23.08 -27.62
C LEU A 334 -22.42 22.68 -29.10
N ALA A 335 -23.34 21.93 -29.72
CA ALA A 335 -23.20 21.51 -31.10
C ALA A 335 -23.19 22.70 -32.08
N GLN A 336 -24.07 23.68 -31.86
CA GLN A 336 -24.13 24.92 -32.64
C GLN A 336 -22.90 25.80 -32.44
N GLY A 337 -22.50 26.01 -31.17
CA GLY A 337 -21.36 26.86 -30.84
C GLY A 337 -20.01 26.32 -31.34
N LEU A 338 -19.87 24.98 -31.41
CA LEU A 338 -18.64 24.30 -31.82
C LEU A 338 -18.65 23.84 -33.30
N GLY A 339 -19.76 23.97 -34.00
CA GLY A 339 -19.90 23.50 -35.38
C GLY A 339 -19.75 21.98 -35.52
N ARG A 340 -20.06 21.20 -34.50
CA ARG A 340 -19.89 19.73 -34.44
C ARG A 340 -21.23 19.01 -34.48
N SER A 341 -21.22 17.77 -34.99
CA SER A 341 -22.41 16.94 -34.98
C SER A 341 -22.87 16.60 -33.54
N PRO A 342 -24.16 16.68 -33.21
CA PRO A 342 -24.66 16.35 -31.89
C PRO A 342 -24.30 14.94 -31.43
N ALA A 343 -24.28 13.95 -32.30
CA ALA A 343 -23.93 12.56 -32.00
C ALA A 343 -22.47 12.39 -31.53
N ALA A 344 -21.53 13.00 -32.25
CA ALA A 344 -20.10 12.94 -31.89
C ALA A 344 -19.84 13.71 -30.59
N LEU A 345 -20.54 14.83 -30.37
CA LEU A 345 -20.39 15.63 -29.18
C LEU A 345 -21.03 14.94 -27.97
N ALA A 346 -22.18 14.28 -28.10
CA ALA A 346 -22.82 13.51 -27.05
C ALA A 346 -21.90 12.40 -26.50
N GLN A 347 -21.25 11.67 -27.39
CA GLN A 347 -20.30 10.62 -26.99
C GLN A 347 -19.13 11.21 -26.19
N GLN A 348 -18.60 12.34 -26.59
CA GLN A 348 -17.52 13.04 -25.88
C GLN A 348 -17.98 13.56 -24.51
N LEU A 349 -19.17 14.16 -24.41
CA LEU A 349 -19.72 14.69 -23.15
C LEU A 349 -19.99 13.57 -22.14
N VAL A 350 -20.56 12.46 -22.57
CA VAL A 350 -20.77 11.28 -21.73
C VAL A 350 -19.44 10.72 -21.23
N GLN A 351 -18.42 10.67 -22.08
CA GLN A 351 -17.10 10.23 -21.68
C GLN A 351 -16.52 11.15 -20.61
N LEU A 352 -16.58 12.46 -20.79
CA LEU A 352 -16.11 13.47 -19.84
C LEU A 352 -16.91 13.45 -18.52
N GLU A 353 -18.18 13.11 -18.58
CA GLU A 353 -19.02 12.93 -17.39
C GLU A 353 -18.63 11.67 -16.60
N LEU A 354 -18.37 10.55 -17.30
CA LEU A 354 -17.86 9.32 -16.68
C LEU A 354 -16.49 9.52 -16.04
N GLU A 355 -15.68 10.41 -16.62
CA GLU A 355 -14.38 10.81 -16.10
C GLU A 355 -14.46 11.83 -14.94
N GLY A 356 -15.66 12.31 -14.61
CA GLY A 356 -15.91 13.28 -13.55
C GLY A 356 -15.46 14.70 -13.85
N VAL A 357 -15.21 15.01 -15.12
CA VAL A 357 -14.81 16.35 -15.60
C VAL A 357 -16.03 17.24 -15.80
N LEU A 358 -17.15 16.64 -16.21
CA LEU A 358 -18.44 17.30 -16.38
C LEU A 358 -19.48 16.69 -15.43
N LYS A 359 -20.51 17.46 -15.18
CA LYS A 359 -21.70 17.04 -14.46
C LYS A 359 -22.94 17.33 -15.30
N ALA A 360 -23.78 16.29 -15.51
CA ALA A 360 -25.10 16.51 -16.11
C ALA A 360 -26.06 17.06 -15.06
N GLU A 361 -26.79 18.11 -15.41
CA GLU A 361 -27.85 18.73 -14.64
C GLU A 361 -29.23 18.45 -15.27
N ALA A 362 -30.29 18.78 -14.54
CA ALA A 362 -31.64 18.64 -15.03
C ALA A 362 -31.86 19.37 -16.37
N GLY A 363 -32.53 18.72 -17.32
CA GLY A 363 -32.76 19.25 -18.68
C GLY A 363 -31.61 18.96 -19.66
N MET A 364 -30.77 17.95 -19.39
CA MET A 364 -29.62 17.55 -20.25
C MET A 364 -28.65 18.72 -20.50
N ARG A 365 -28.35 19.45 -19.47
CA ARG A 365 -27.30 20.48 -19.46
C ARG A 365 -26.03 19.91 -18.83
N TRP A 366 -24.89 20.17 -19.47
CA TRP A 366 -23.58 19.83 -18.90
C TRP A 366 -22.87 21.10 -18.45
N ARG A 367 -22.20 21.00 -17.29
CA ARG A 367 -21.30 22.04 -16.82
C ARG A 367 -20.01 21.42 -16.28
N LEU A 368 -19.00 22.21 -16.06
CA LEU A 368 -17.76 21.79 -15.39
C LEU A 368 -18.08 21.33 -13.95
N ALA A 369 -17.51 20.16 -13.56
CA ALA A 369 -17.78 19.51 -12.28
C ALA A 369 -17.07 20.20 -11.12
#